data_f712c7ad08921aec06b8d5e0b40de727
#
_entry.id   f712c7ad08921aec06b8d5e0b40de727
#
_cell.length_a   1.000
_cell.length_b   1.000
_cell.length_c   1.000
_cell.angle_alpha   90.00
_cell.angle_beta   90.00
_cell.angle_gamma   90.00
#
_symmetry.space_group_name_H-M   'P 1'
#
loop_
_entity.id
_entity.type
_entity.pdbx_description
1 polymer ?
#
loop_
_entity_poly.entity_id
_entity_poly.type
_entity_poly.pdbx_seq_one_letter_code
_entity_poly.pdbx_strand_id
1 'polypeptide(L)' 'MKKSWVILLFNDKKLKVWRTYEHNIWDSPLYTVMGYYDGSYRDAVKFAKEYLV' A
#
# COMPACT_ATOMS: atom_id res chain seq x y z
N MET A 1 -16.06 -6.67 -8.65
CA MET A 1 -15.27 -7.30 -7.61
C MET A 1 -14.29 -6.32 -7.01
N LYS A 2 -14.25 -6.27 -5.70
CA LYS A 2 -13.28 -5.39 -5.03
C LYS A 2 -11.91 -6.04 -5.03
N LYS A 3 -10.90 -5.23 -5.25
CA LYS A 3 -9.52 -5.67 -5.17
C LYS A 3 -8.93 -5.17 -3.85
N SER A 4 -8.06 -5.97 -3.28
CA SER A 4 -7.39 -5.61 -2.03
C SER A 4 -5.99 -5.09 -2.33
N TRP A 5 -5.65 -3.96 -1.72
CA TRP A 5 -4.37 -3.29 -1.90
C TRP A 5 -3.67 -3.15 -0.56
N VAL A 6 -2.36 -3.22 -0.59
CA VAL A 6 -1.54 -2.97 0.59
C VAL A 6 -0.76 -1.68 0.35
N ILE A 7 -0.72 -0.83 1.38
CA ILE A 7 -0.05 0.46 1.29
C ILE A 7 1.28 0.36 2.02
N LEU A 8 2.35 0.66 1.30
CA LEU A 8 3.70 0.50 1.80
C LEU A 8 4.43 1.85 1.81
N LEU A 9 5.13 2.10 2.89
CA LEU A 9 6.01 3.26 3.00
C LEU A 9 7.46 2.77 2.96
N PHE A 10 8.15 3.13 1.91
CA PHE A 10 9.54 2.74 1.73
C PHE A 10 10.48 3.65 2.52
N ASN A 11 11.70 3.19 2.73
CA ASN A 11 12.69 3.92 3.53
C ASN A 11 13.06 5.28 2.96
N ASP A 12 12.87 5.48 1.66
CA ASP A 12 13.11 6.77 1.00
C ASP A 12 11.90 7.69 1.10
N LYS A 13 10.94 7.36 1.96
CA LYS A 13 9.72 8.12 2.20
C LYS A 13 8.75 8.11 1.02
N LYS A 14 8.89 7.16 0.12
CA LYS A 14 7.97 7.00 -1.00
C LYS A 14 6.88 6.02 -0.65
N LEU A 15 5.66 6.35 -1.07
CA LEU A 15 4.51 5.48 -0.88
C LEU A 15 4.28 4.65 -2.12
N LYS A 16 3.94 3.38 -1.92
CA LYS A 16 3.57 2.50 -3.01
C LYS A 16 2.32 1.72 -2.63
N VAL A 17 1.52 1.39 -3.63
CA VAL A 17 0.30 0.61 -3.44
C VAL A 17 0.43 -0.64 -4.30
N TRP A 18 0.46 -1.80 -3.64
CA TRP A 18 0.61 -3.09 -4.31
C TRP A 18 -0.65 -3.92 -4.10
N ARG A 19 -0.89 -4.85 -5.03
CA ARG A 19 -1.94 -5.84 -4.83
C ARG A 19 -1.55 -6.74 -3.66
N THR A 20 -2.51 -7.05 -2.83
CA THR A 20 -2.24 -7.84 -1.62
C THR A 20 -1.60 -9.18 -1.95
N TYR A 21 -2.05 -9.84 -3.01
CA TYR A 21 -1.50 -11.15 -3.37
C TYR A 21 -0.08 -11.06 -3.95
N GLU A 22 0.35 -9.88 -4.36
CA GLU A 22 1.71 -9.67 -4.87
C GLU A 22 2.69 -9.40 -3.76
N HIS A 23 2.17 -9.06 -2.59
CA HIS A 23 2.99 -8.74 -1.44
C HIS A 23 3.25 -10.02 -0.65
N ASN A 24 4.33 -10.71 -1.00
CA ASN A 24 4.66 -11.99 -0.39
C ASN A 24 5.78 -11.92 0.64
N ILE A 25 6.27 -10.74 0.95
CA ILE A 25 7.31 -10.55 1.96
C ILE A 25 6.78 -9.50 2.94
N TRP A 26 6.36 -9.98 4.11
CA TRP A 26 5.70 -9.10 5.08
C TRP A 26 6.68 -8.36 5.97
N ASP A 27 7.88 -8.93 6.16
CA ASP A 27 8.89 -8.36 7.04
C ASP A 27 10.11 -7.95 6.24
N SER A 28 9.98 -6.89 5.46
CA SER A 28 11.10 -6.37 4.69
C SER A 28 11.69 -5.15 5.39
N PRO A 29 13.02 -5.04 5.47
CA PRO A 29 13.65 -3.83 6.00
C PRO A 29 13.54 -2.65 5.03
N LEU A 30 13.06 -2.88 3.81
CA LEU A 30 12.96 -1.84 2.79
C LEU A 30 11.70 -0.98 2.94
N TYR A 31 10.69 -1.49 3.61
CA TYR A 31 9.42 -0.76 3.73
C TYR A 31 8.65 -1.17 4.98
N THR A 32 7.67 -0.35 5.31
CA THR A 32 6.73 -0.61 6.40
C THR A 32 5.33 -0.69 5.83
N VAL A 33 4.56 -1.69 6.26
CA VAL A 33 3.16 -1.83 5.86
C VAL A 33 2.35 -0.83 6.65
N MET A 34 1.71 0.12 5.95
CA MET A 34 0.93 1.17 6.59
C MET A 34 -0.54 0.81 6.75
N GLY A 35 -1.06 -0.02 5.85
CA GLY A 35 -2.45 -0.42 5.93
C GLY A 35 -2.92 -1.11 4.68
N TYR A 36 -4.23 -1.34 4.63
CA TYR A 36 -4.86 -2.04 3.52
C TYR A 36 -6.06 -1.25 3.03
N TYR A 37 -6.40 -1.43 1.79
CA TYR A 37 -7.56 -0.77 1.20
C TYR A 37 -8.23 -1.69 0.19
N ASP A 38 -9.56 -1.72 0.20
CA ASP A 38 -10.35 -2.49 -0.76
C ASP A 38 -11.03 -1.54 -1.73
N GLY A 39 -10.82 -1.75 -3.01
CA GLY A 39 -11.41 -0.91 -4.04
C GLY A 39 -10.57 -0.87 -5.28
N SER A 40 -10.66 0.23 -6.05
CA SER A 40 -9.86 0.39 -7.24
C SER A 40 -8.47 0.90 -6.90
N TYR A 41 -7.53 0.70 -7.83
CA TYR A 41 -6.17 1.18 -7.66
C TYR A 41 -6.15 2.71 -7.44
N ARG A 42 -6.93 3.42 -8.24
CA ARG A 42 -7.01 4.88 -8.13
C ARG A 42 -7.42 5.31 -6.73
N ASP A 43 -8.46 4.65 -6.21
CA ASP A 43 -8.95 4.97 -4.87
C ASP A 43 -7.94 4.60 -3.80
N ALA A 44 -7.22 3.50 -3.98
CA ALA A 44 -6.19 3.09 -3.04
C ALA A 44 -5.04 4.10 -2.99
N VAL A 45 -4.63 4.60 -4.15
CA VAL A 45 -3.58 5.63 -4.21
C VAL A 45 -4.05 6.91 -3.54
N LYS A 46 -5.29 7.31 -3.79
CA LYS A 46 -5.85 8.50 -3.16
C LYS A 46 -5.91 8.35 -1.64
N PHE A 47 -6.35 7.18 -1.19
CA PHE A 47 -6.41 6.87 0.24
C PHE A 47 -5.02 6.96 0.87
N ALA A 48 -4.02 6.40 0.21
CA ALA A 48 -2.65 6.42 0.73
C ALA A 48 -2.14 7.85 0.87
N LYS A 49 -2.39 8.70 -0.13
CA LYS A 49 -1.96 10.09 -0.09
C LYS A 49 -2.64 10.86 1.03
N GLU A 50 -3.92 10.62 1.25
CA GLU A 50 -4.66 11.30 2.30
C GLU A 50 -4.27 10.81 3.69
N TYR A 51 -3.97 9.52 3.79
CA TYR A 51 -3.66 8.90 5.08
C TYR A 51 -2.32 9.36 5.64
N LEU A 52 -1.37 9.67 4.75
CA LEU A 52 0.00 9.96 5.16
C LEU A 52 0.41 11.42 5.01
N VAL A 53 -0.53 12.27 4.68
CA VAL A 53 -0.27 13.70 4.64
C VAL A 53 -0.38 14.30 6.02
#